data_9e4e56e8bcb0ec00edd4425038bc4e84
#
_entry.id   9e4e56e8bcb0ec00edd4425038bc4e84
#
_cell.length_a   1.000
_cell.length_b   1.000
_cell.length_c   1.000
_cell.angle_alpha   90.00
_cell.angle_beta   90.00
_cell.angle_gamma   90.00
#
_symmetry.space_group_name_H-M   'P 1'
#
loop_
_entity.id
_entity.type
_entity.pdbx_description
1 polymer ?
#
loop_
_entity_poly.entity_id
_entity_poly.type
_entity_poly.pdbx_seq_one_letter_code
_entity_poly.pdbx_strand_id
1 'polypeptide(L)'
;MKTPSHRLDIGWEDITESQGRMSAVLVPLFPRGEGLFLLLVERSDSLKRHPGQVAFPGGAREKRDRGPVETALREFTEETGIPAEKVEVVGALPEVWVYSSDFTIFPVVGYLPSGVAPGDLSPDGNEVKRVLEIPLKQLERPPRMENLAGEGQNFPFPVYRLDDGVILWGASARIILDLTRSLCDSKGGTRCP
;
A
#
# COMPACT_ATOMS: atom_id res chain seq x y z
N MET A 1 -18.74 -7.08 -13.58
CA MET A 1 -18.49 -6.02 -12.59
C MET A 1 -17.50 -5.05 -13.21
N LYS A 2 -17.85 -3.77 -13.39
CA LYS A 2 -16.99 -2.79 -14.07
C LYS A 2 -15.77 -2.49 -13.22
N THR A 3 -14.58 -2.56 -13.81
CA THR A 3 -13.29 -2.18 -13.25
C THR A 3 -13.37 -0.75 -12.66
N PRO A 4 -12.70 -0.46 -11.52
CA PRO A 4 -12.87 0.79 -10.77
C PRO A 4 -12.14 2.01 -11.38
N SER A 5 -12.11 2.15 -12.72
CA SER A 5 -11.52 3.31 -13.39
C SER A 5 -12.16 4.65 -12.99
N HIS A 6 -13.36 4.64 -12.45
CA HIS A 6 -14.06 5.85 -12.01
C HIS A 6 -13.58 6.41 -10.64
N ARG A 7 -12.70 5.71 -9.92
CA ARG A 7 -12.20 6.19 -8.62
C ARG A 7 -10.91 7.01 -8.70
N LEU A 8 -10.29 7.11 -9.86
CA LEU A 8 -9.02 7.85 -10.02
C LEU A 8 -9.22 9.37 -10.08
N ASP A 9 -10.37 9.83 -10.53
CA ASP A 9 -10.71 11.26 -10.66
C ASP A 9 -11.51 11.80 -9.46
N ILE A 10 -11.65 11.01 -8.36
CA ILE A 10 -12.41 11.43 -7.18
C ILE A 10 -11.58 12.41 -6.37
N GLY A 11 -12.15 13.60 -6.13
CA GLY A 11 -11.63 14.56 -5.20
C GLY A 11 -11.97 14.18 -3.74
N TRP A 12 -11.18 14.67 -2.80
CA TRP A 12 -11.50 14.47 -1.38
C TRP A 12 -12.86 15.04 -0.97
N GLU A 13 -13.36 16.04 -1.71
CA GLU A 13 -14.66 16.68 -1.46
C GLU A 13 -15.84 15.80 -1.87
N ASP A 14 -15.61 14.85 -2.78
CA ASP A 14 -16.63 13.92 -3.26
C ASP A 14 -16.83 12.71 -2.33
N ILE A 15 -15.92 12.53 -1.35
CA ILE A 15 -15.96 11.41 -0.42
C ILE A 15 -16.73 11.83 0.84
N THR A 16 -18.03 11.54 0.85
CA THR A 16 -18.95 11.96 1.93
C THR A 16 -19.24 10.87 2.97
N GLU A 17 -18.93 9.61 2.67
CA GLU A 17 -19.33 8.46 3.53
C GLU A 17 -18.15 7.76 4.23
N SER A 18 -16.93 8.32 4.18
CA SER A 18 -15.78 7.68 4.83
C SER A 18 -15.76 7.98 6.34
N GLN A 19 -15.36 7.00 7.14
CA GLN A 19 -15.20 7.13 8.59
C GLN A 19 -13.81 7.67 8.93
N GLY A 20 -13.71 8.44 10.01
CA GLY A 20 -12.46 8.93 10.56
C GLY A 20 -11.69 9.90 9.67
N ARG A 21 -10.38 9.93 9.85
CA ARG A 21 -9.47 10.79 9.08
C ARG A 21 -9.09 10.12 7.75
N MET A 22 -8.95 10.91 6.70
CA MET A 22 -8.63 10.41 5.37
C MET A 22 -7.11 10.33 5.17
N SER A 23 -6.67 9.25 4.54
CA SER A 23 -5.29 9.03 4.12
C SER A 23 -5.26 8.28 2.78
N ALA A 24 -4.15 8.35 2.08
CA ALA A 24 -3.96 7.54 0.89
C ALA A 24 -2.57 6.91 0.89
N VAL A 25 -2.47 5.75 0.27
CA VAL A 25 -1.20 5.04 0.07
C VAL A 25 -1.02 4.72 -1.41
N LEU A 26 0.20 4.74 -1.88
CA LEU A 26 0.53 4.18 -3.18
C LEU A 26 0.82 2.69 -3.03
N VAL A 27 0.29 1.88 -3.93
CA VAL A 27 0.60 0.46 -4.10
C VAL A 27 1.48 0.33 -5.35
N PRO A 28 2.81 0.52 -5.23
CA PRO A 28 3.69 0.66 -6.37
C PRO A 28 4.10 -0.71 -6.88
N LEU A 29 3.79 -0.99 -8.13
CA LEU A 29 4.18 -2.18 -8.87
C LEU A 29 5.28 -1.83 -9.87
N PHE A 30 6.31 -2.67 -9.98
CA PHE A 30 7.38 -2.48 -10.94
C PHE A 30 7.97 -3.79 -11.42
N PRO A 31 8.48 -3.86 -12.68
CA PRO A 31 9.13 -5.03 -13.22
C PRO A 31 10.57 -5.13 -12.70
N ARG A 32 11.02 -6.36 -12.41
CA ARG A 32 12.43 -6.68 -12.18
C ARG A 32 12.74 -8.09 -12.70
N GLY A 33 13.60 -8.18 -13.69
CA GLY A 33 13.82 -9.43 -14.43
C GLY A 33 12.51 -9.90 -15.07
N GLU A 34 12.15 -11.15 -14.86
CA GLU A 34 10.89 -11.72 -15.35
C GLU A 34 9.72 -11.58 -14.35
N GLY A 35 9.94 -10.90 -13.22
CA GLY A 35 8.96 -10.78 -12.11
C GLY A 35 8.37 -9.39 -11.95
N LEU A 36 7.23 -9.35 -11.28
CA LEU A 36 6.61 -8.13 -10.79
C LEU A 36 6.86 -8.01 -9.28
N PHE A 37 7.20 -6.80 -8.84
CA PHE A 37 7.54 -6.50 -7.45
C PHE A 37 6.65 -5.40 -6.91
N LEU A 38 6.44 -5.42 -5.60
CA LEU A 38 5.87 -4.32 -4.81
C LEU A 38 6.98 -3.57 -4.07
N LEU A 39 6.84 -2.27 -3.98
CA LEU A 39 7.69 -1.44 -3.14
C LEU A 39 6.94 -1.09 -1.84
N LEU A 40 7.57 -1.37 -0.70
CA LEU A 40 7.09 -1.02 0.62
C LEU A 40 8.18 -0.26 1.39
N VAL A 41 7.80 0.39 2.47
CA VAL A 41 8.72 1.08 3.37
C VAL A 41 8.68 0.45 4.76
N GLU A 42 9.82 0.29 5.40
CA GLU A 42 9.92 0.02 6.83
C GLU A 42 10.03 1.34 7.56
N ARG A 43 9.08 1.61 8.43
CA ARG A 43 9.03 2.84 9.21
C ARG A 43 10.18 2.93 10.20
N SER A 44 10.68 4.15 10.42
CA SER A 44 11.77 4.38 11.37
C SER A 44 11.39 3.95 12.79
N ASP A 45 12.34 3.34 13.49
CA ASP A 45 12.16 2.92 14.90
C ASP A 45 11.99 4.13 15.85
N SER A 46 12.35 5.34 15.40
CA SER A 46 12.20 6.60 16.15
C SER A 46 10.77 7.14 16.18
N LEU A 47 9.89 6.65 15.31
CA LEU A 47 8.52 7.13 15.21
C LEU A 47 7.68 6.72 16.42
N LYS A 48 6.81 7.64 16.88
CA LYS A 48 5.91 7.41 18.02
C LYS A 48 4.78 6.41 17.70
N ARG A 49 4.43 6.26 16.43
CA ARG A 49 3.35 5.37 15.97
C ARG A 49 3.91 4.39 14.96
N HIS A 50 3.61 3.10 15.20
CA HIS A 50 3.98 1.99 14.32
C HIS A 50 5.48 1.94 13.97
N PRO A 51 6.42 2.05 14.96
CA PRO A 51 7.85 1.93 14.70
C PRO A 51 8.18 0.55 14.13
N GLY A 52 9.06 0.49 13.13
CA GLY A 52 9.49 -0.75 12.47
C GLY A 52 8.42 -1.47 11.64
N GLN A 53 7.20 -0.93 11.55
CA GLN A 53 6.15 -1.54 10.74
C GLN A 53 6.45 -1.38 9.26
N VAL A 54 6.21 -2.45 8.49
CA VAL A 54 6.28 -2.42 7.02
C VAL A 54 4.92 -2.03 6.45
N ALA A 55 4.91 -1.00 5.63
CA ALA A 55 3.71 -0.41 5.06
C ALA A 55 3.91 0.00 3.59
N PHE A 56 2.81 0.23 2.90
CA PHE A 56 2.85 0.98 1.65
C PHE A 56 3.20 2.44 1.92
N PRO A 57 3.98 3.09 1.05
CA PRO A 57 4.24 4.51 1.17
C PRO A 57 2.93 5.30 1.12
N GLY A 58 2.77 6.24 2.05
CA GLY A 58 1.54 6.98 2.16
C GLY A 58 1.33 7.66 3.50
N GLY A 59 0.34 8.54 3.54
CA GLY A 59 0.06 9.33 4.72
C GLY A 59 -1.28 10.04 4.70
N ALA A 60 -1.42 10.98 5.60
CA ALA A 60 -2.65 11.73 5.79
C ALA A 60 -2.89 12.73 4.65
N ARG A 61 -4.17 12.92 4.31
CA ARG A 61 -4.60 14.01 3.44
C ARG A 61 -4.10 15.35 3.97
N GLU A 62 -3.48 16.15 3.12
CA GLU A 62 -3.23 17.55 3.35
C GLU A 62 -4.25 18.46 2.65
N LYS A 63 -4.36 19.72 3.09
CA LYS A 63 -5.30 20.69 2.50
C LYS A 63 -5.02 21.00 1.02
N ARG A 64 -3.77 20.84 0.60
CA ARG A 64 -3.34 21.07 -0.78
C ARG A 64 -3.69 19.91 -1.72
N ASP A 65 -3.95 18.73 -1.17
CA ASP A 65 -4.22 17.53 -1.96
C ASP A 65 -5.67 17.57 -2.46
N ARG A 66 -5.87 17.50 -3.76
CA ARG A 66 -7.21 17.50 -4.38
C ARG A 66 -7.93 16.18 -4.19
N GLY A 67 -7.19 15.05 -4.15
CA GLY A 67 -7.77 13.73 -4.03
C GLY A 67 -6.78 12.67 -3.55
N PRO A 68 -7.24 11.43 -3.39
CA PRO A 68 -6.41 10.32 -2.94
C PRO A 68 -5.16 10.09 -3.78
N VAL A 69 -5.26 10.27 -5.11
CA VAL A 69 -4.14 10.11 -6.03
C VAL A 69 -3.01 11.09 -5.71
N GLU A 70 -3.33 12.36 -5.51
CA GLU A 70 -2.31 13.37 -5.20
C GLU A 70 -1.64 13.12 -3.85
N THR A 71 -2.43 12.75 -2.82
CA THR A 71 -1.87 12.39 -1.52
C THR A 71 -0.92 11.18 -1.65
N ALA A 72 -1.35 10.11 -2.33
CA ALA A 72 -0.54 8.91 -2.49
C ALA A 72 0.78 9.17 -3.24
N LEU A 73 0.74 9.96 -4.31
CA LEU A 73 1.93 10.29 -5.09
C LEU A 73 2.88 11.23 -4.35
N ARG A 74 2.36 12.21 -3.62
CA ARG A 74 3.16 13.11 -2.78
C ARG A 74 3.92 12.35 -1.71
N GLU A 75 3.21 11.57 -0.91
CA GLU A 75 3.79 10.75 0.17
C GLU A 75 4.80 9.74 -0.38
N PHE A 76 4.48 9.09 -1.50
CA PHE A 76 5.41 8.18 -2.17
C PHE A 76 6.73 8.87 -2.53
N THR A 77 6.65 10.08 -3.09
CA THR A 77 7.84 10.85 -3.45
C THR A 77 8.63 11.26 -2.20
N GLU A 78 7.95 11.74 -1.16
CA GLU A 78 8.55 12.16 0.12
C GLU A 78 9.26 10.99 0.82
N GLU A 79 8.63 9.81 0.87
CA GLU A 79 9.14 8.63 1.57
C GLU A 79 10.18 7.82 0.79
N THR A 80 10.17 7.86 -0.53
CA THR A 80 11.08 7.02 -1.35
C THR A 80 12.13 7.82 -2.12
N GLY A 81 11.90 9.10 -2.38
CA GLY A 81 12.69 9.93 -3.26
C GLY A 81 12.38 9.75 -4.75
N ILE A 82 11.51 8.81 -5.11
CA ILE A 82 11.15 8.56 -6.52
C ILE A 82 10.15 9.63 -6.97
N PRO A 83 10.43 10.37 -8.06
CA PRO A 83 9.50 11.38 -8.57
C PRO A 83 8.16 10.79 -9.00
N ALA A 84 7.05 11.49 -8.70
CA ALA A 84 5.69 11.07 -9.04
C ALA A 84 5.49 10.84 -10.56
N GLU A 85 6.22 11.58 -11.40
CA GLU A 85 6.17 11.47 -12.85
C GLU A 85 6.64 10.12 -13.40
N LYS A 86 7.37 9.33 -12.59
CA LYS A 86 7.76 7.96 -12.93
C LYS A 86 6.63 6.95 -12.69
N VAL A 87 5.52 7.37 -12.07
CA VAL A 87 4.40 6.50 -11.70
C VAL A 87 3.25 6.68 -12.66
N GLU A 88 2.86 5.61 -13.32
CA GLU A 88 1.61 5.52 -14.06
C GLU A 88 0.52 5.03 -13.10
N VAL A 89 -0.47 5.87 -12.79
CA VAL A 89 -1.62 5.46 -11.97
C VAL A 89 -2.53 4.57 -12.79
N VAL A 90 -2.70 3.32 -12.37
CA VAL A 90 -3.42 2.29 -13.13
C VAL A 90 -4.75 1.87 -12.51
N GLY A 91 -5.01 2.25 -11.26
CA GLY A 91 -6.26 1.91 -10.58
C GLY A 91 -6.29 2.31 -9.11
N ALA A 92 -7.37 1.91 -8.46
CA ALA A 92 -7.52 2.01 -7.01
C ALA A 92 -8.14 0.73 -6.47
N LEU A 93 -7.82 0.38 -5.23
CA LEU A 93 -8.43 -0.73 -4.49
C LEU A 93 -9.52 -0.22 -3.54
N PRO A 94 -10.35 -1.10 -2.97
CA PRO A 94 -11.30 -0.72 -1.95
C PRO A 94 -10.62 -0.02 -0.77
N GLU A 95 -11.28 0.98 -0.21
CA GLU A 95 -10.80 1.65 1.00
C GLU A 95 -10.74 0.70 2.19
N VAL A 96 -9.76 0.95 3.06
CA VAL A 96 -9.55 0.18 4.29
C VAL A 96 -9.71 1.11 5.49
N TRP A 97 -10.74 0.88 6.28
CA TRP A 97 -10.86 1.58 7.55
C TRP A 97 -10.07 0.88 8.66
N VAL A 98 -9.26 1.65 9.37
CA VAL A 98 -8.40 1.19 10.47
C VAL A 98 -8.91 1.75 11.78
N TYR A 99 -9.64 0.93 12.53
CA TYR A 99 -10.28 1.32 13.79
C TYR A 99 -9.28 1.89 14.81
N SER A 100 -8.11 1.25 14.98
CA SER A 100 -7.12 1.60 16.02
C SER A 100 -6.50 3.00 15.83
N SER A 101 -6.43 3.49 14.60
CA SER A 101 -5.87 4.81 14.27
C SER A 101 -6.91 5.83 13.81
N ASP A 102 -8.16 5.40 13.64
CA ASP A 102 -9.28 6.19 13.08
C ASP A 102 -8.94 6.81 11.72
N PHE A 103 -8.35 6.00 10.83
CA PHE A 103 -8.08 6.37 9.46
C PHE A 103 -8.85 5.51 8.47
N THR A 104 -9.39 6.13 7.43
CA THR A 104 -9.74 5.46 6.18
C THR A 104 -8.62 5.67 5.18
N ILE A 105 -8.07 4.56 4.72
CA ILE A 105 -6.95 4.51 3.78
C ILE A 105 -7.48 4.24 2.38
N PHE A 106 -7.12 5.08 1.41
CA PHE A 106 -7.45 4.94 -0.01
C PHE A 106 -6.23 4.40 -0.78
N PRO A 107 -6.20 3.10 -1.15
CA PRO A 107 -5.07 2.54 -1.87
C PRO A 107 -5.15 2.88 -3.37
N VAL A 108 -4.14 3.57 -3.86
CA VAL A 108 -3.95 3.91 -5.27
C VAL A 108 -2.91 2.97 -5.87
N VAL A 109 -3.23 2.30 -6.96
CA VAL A 109 -2.29 1.39 -7.64
C VAL A 109 -1.50 2.15 -8.68
N GLY A 110 -0.19 2.15 -8.51
CA GLY A 110 0.77 2.76 -9.43
C GLY A 110 1.68 1.73 -10.08
N TYR A 111 2.06 1.97 -11.33
CA TYR A 111 3.02 1.17 -12.05
C TYR A 111 4.23 2.02 -12.43
N LEU A 112 5.43 1.48 -12.23
CA LEU A 112 6.69 2.12 -12.60
C LEU A 112 7.31 1.33 -13.76
N PRO A 113 7.05 1.71 -15.01
CA PRO A 113 7.44 0.91 -16.19
C PRO A 113 8.96 0.77 -16.36
N SER A 114 9.72 1.77 -15.93
CA SER A 114 11.19 1.73 -15.97
C SER A 114 11.83 0.92 -14.83
N GLY A 115 11.01 0.32 -13.96
CA GLY A 115 11.49 -0.32 -12.74
C GLY A 115 11.99 0.68 -11.70
N VAL A 116 12.68 0.17 -10.69
CA VAL A 116 13.31 0.94 -9.62
C VAL A 116 14.80 0.59 -9.58
N ALA A 117 15.65 1.59 -9.77
CA ALA A 117 17.09 1.41 -9.61
C ALA A 117 17.52 1.79 -8.18
N PRO A 118 18.59 1.19 -7.63
CA PRO A 118 19.09 1.56 -6.30
C PRO A 118 19.39 3.05 -6.14
N GLY A 119 19.85 3.72 -7.22
CA GLY A 119 20.10 5.16 -7.23
C GLY A 119 18.86 6.04 -7.30
N ASP A 120 17.68 5.49 -7.54
CA ASP A 120 16.42 6.22 -7.52
C ASP A 120 15.91 6.44 -6.08
N LEU A 121 16.39 5.64 -5.13
CA LEU A 121 15.92 5.65 -3.75
C LEU A 121 16.71 6.67 -2.91
N SER A 122 16.00 7.62 -2.31
CA SER A 122 16.53 8.60 -1.36
C SER A 122 15.52 8.82 -0.24
N PRO A 123 15.28 7.78 0.59
CA PRO A 123 14.27 7.87 1.64
C PRO A 123 14.68 8.90 2.69
N ASP A 124 13.68 9.62 3.24
CA ASP A 124 13.90 10.43 4.43
C ASP A 124 14.16 9.52 5.63
N GLY A 125 15.40 9.46 6.08
CA GLY A 125 15.81 8.61 7.19
C GLY A 125 15.13 8.89 8.54
N ASN A 126 14.40 10.00 8.66
CA ASN A 126 13.62 10.32 9.86
C ASN A 126 12.33 9.50 9.92
N GLU A 127 11.68 9.28 8.78
CA GLU A 127 10.41 8.56 8.68
C GLU A 127 10.57 7.13 8.16
N VAL A 128 11.47 6.93 7.21
CA VAL A 128 11.70 5.65 6.55
C VAL A 128 13.08 5.10 6.90
N LYS A 129 13.12 3.94 7.52
CA LYS A 129 14.35 3.22 7.86
C LYS A 129 14.98 2.59 6.61
N ARG A 130 14.17 1.98 5.77
CA ARG A 130 14.57 1.37 4.48
C ARG A 130 13.38 1.14 3.56
N VAL A 131 13.68 1.04 2.29
CA VAL A 131 12.74 0.61 1.26
C VAL A 131 12.90 -0.88 1.01
N LEU A 132 11.78 -1.59 0.84
CA LEU A 132 11.70 -3.02 0.64
C LEU A 132 11.07 -3.30 -0.72
N GLU A 133 11.68 -4.24 -1.45
CA GLU A 133 11.18 -4.71 -2.73
C GLU A 133 10.74 -6.16 -2.59
N ILE A 134 9.44 -6.37 -2.63
CA ILE A 134 8.83 -7.67 -2.38
C ILE A 134 8.36 -8.29 -3.69
N PRO A 135 8.87 -9.48 -4.08
CA PRO A 135 8.35 -10.20 -5.23
C PRO A 135 6.86 -10.49 -5.05
N LEU A 136 6.02 -10.05 -6.00
CA LEU A 136 4.58 -10.27 -5.94
C LEU A 136 4.23 -11.76 -5.80
N LYS A 137 5.05 -12.63 -6.38
CA LYS A 137 4.90 -14.10 -6.29
C LYS A 137 4.89 -14.63 -4.85
N GLN A 138 5.59 -13.99 -3.91
CA GLN A 138 5.55 -14.40 -2.49
C GLN A 138 4.19 -14.11 -1.85
N LEU A 139 3.45 -13.13 -2.38
CA LEU A 139 2.17 -12.67 -1.88
C LEU A 139 0.96 -13.38 -2.56
N GLU A 140 1.21 -14.18 -3.59
CA GLU A 140 0.17 -15.02 -4.22
C GLU A 140 -0.29 -16.18 -3.30
N ARG A 141 0.50 -16.53 -2.27
CA ARG A 141 0.07 -17.49 -1.25
C ARG A 141 -0.93 -16.82 -0.32
N PRO A 142 -2.01 -17.54 0.07
CA PRO A 142 -2.99 -16.97 0.99
C PRO A 142 -2.32 -16.60 2.33
N PRO A 143 -2.69 -15.45 2.91
CA PRO A 143 -2.20 -15.07 4.23
C PRO A 143 -2.71 -16.02 5.30
N ARG A 144 -2.02 -16.12 6.41
CA ARG A 144 -2.55 -16.74 7.62
C ARG A 144 -3.46 -15.76 8.33
N MET A 145 -4.57 -16.27 8.89
CA MET A 145 -5.42 -15.48 9.77
C MET A 145 -4.90 -15.61 11.19
N GLU A 146 -4.34 -14.55 11.76
CA GLU A 146 -3.69 -14.56 13.07
C GLU A 146 -4.27 -13.47 13.99
N ASN A 147 -4.31 -13.77 15.30
CA ASN A 147 -4.52 -12.76 16.35
C ASN A 147 -3.15 -12.29 16.82
N LEU A 148 -2.77 -11.04 16.54
CA LEU A 148 -1.53 -10.47 17.07
C LEU A 148 -1.79 -9.91 18.47
N ALA A 149 -1.02 -10.34 19.44
CA ALA A 149 -1.13 -9.88 20.83
C ALA A 149 -0.82 -8.37 20.90
N GLY A 150 -1.66 -7.60 21.58
CA GLY A 150 -1.46 -6.16 21.82
C GLY A 150 -2.30 -5.21 20.99
N GLU A 151 -3.01 -5.67 19.95
CA GLU A 151 -3.82 -4.80 19.08
C GLU A 151 -5.25 -4.55 19.59
N GLY A 152 -5.64 -5.12 20.72
CA GLY A 152 -6.97 -4.90 21.32
C GLY A 152 -8.16 -5.40 20.49
N GLN A 153 -7.89 -6.12 19.40
CA GLN A 153 -8.91 -6.68 18.52
C GLN A 153 -9.05 -8.18 18.74
N ASN A 154 -10.28 -8.63 18.97
CA ASN A 154 -10.61 -10.06 19.15
C ASN A 154 -10.84 -10.80 17.82
N PHE A 155 -10.47 -10.21 16.68
CA PHE A 155 -10.67 -10.78 15.36
C PHE A 155 -9.35 -11.12 14.71
N PRO A 156 -9.23 -12.31 14.08
CA PRO A 156 -8.05 -12.64 13.29
C PRO A 156 -8.00 -11.76 12.03
N PHE A 157 -6.79 -11.31 11.69
CA PHE A 157 -6.55 -10.53 10.48
C PHE A 157 -5.46 -11.19 9.62
N PRO A 158 -5.39 -10.85 8.32
CA PRO A 158 -4.42 -11.44 7.42
C PRO A 158 -3.00 -11.06 7.81
N VAL A 159 -2.12 -12.06 7.81
CA VAL A 159 -0.68 -11.90 8.07
C VAL A 159 0.10 -12.64 6.99
N TYR A 160 0.97 -11.93 6.29
CA TYR A 160 1.96 -12.51 5.39
C TYR A 160 3.30 -12.60 6.11
N ARG A 161 3.91 -13.78 6.10
CA ARG A 161 5.27 -14.00 6.58
C ARG A 161 6.13 -14.33 5.38
N LEU A 162 7.04 -13.41 5.06
CA LEU A 162 7.90 -13.53 3.88
C LEU A 162 9.16 -14.35 4.21
N ASP A 163 9.80 -14.83 3.16
CA ASP A 163 10.95 -15.73 3.28
C ASP A 163 12.17 -15.05 3.95
N ASP A 164 12.27 -13.72 3.88
CA ASP A 164 13.31 -12.88 4.52
C ASP A 164 12.99 -12.46 5.97
N GLY A 165 11.90 -12.99 6.54
CA GLY A 165 11.46 -12.68 7.90
C GLY A 165 10.59 -11.42 8.01
N VAL A 166 10.31 -10.71 6.93
CA VAL A 166 9.38 -9.58 6.92
C VAL A 166 7.96 -10.06 7.22
N ILE A 167 7.29 -9.35 8.11
CA ILE A 167 5.91 -9.64 8.48
C ILE A 167 5.03 -8.46 8.02
N LEU A 168 4.06 -8.77 7.15
CA LEU A 168 3.05 -7.80 6.70
C LEU A 168 1.73 -8.14 7.37
N TRP A 169 1.11 -7.16 8.00
CA TRP A 169 -0.13 -7.32 8.75
C TRP A 169 -0.99 -6.04 8.71
N GLY A 170 -2.16 -6.06 9.32
CA GLY A 170 -3.05 -4.91 9.39
C GLY A 170 -3.52 -4.42 8.02
N ALA A 171 -3.50 -3.11 7.82
CA ALA A 171 -3.95 -2.47 6.58
C ALA A 171 -3.14 -2.91 5.37
N SER A 172 -1.80 -3.02 5.50
CA SER A 172 -0.93 -3.45 4.38
C SER A 172 -1.30 -4.85 3.89
N ALA A 173 -1.49 -5.80 4.82
CA ALA A 173 -1.89 -7.16 4.45
C ALA A 173 -3.29 -7.22 3.83
N ARG A 174 -4.24 -6.38 4.29
CA ARG A 174 -5.56 -6.28 3.71
C ARG A 174 -5.51 -5.74 2.28
N ILE A 175 -4.75 -4.68 2.04
CA ILE A 175 -4.55 -4.10 0.71
C ILE A 175 -3.91 -5.12 -0.24
N ILE A 176 -2.90 -5.88 0.21
CA ILE A 176 -2.27 -6.95 -0.58
C ILE A 176 -3.29 -8.03 -0.95
N LEU A 177 -4.13 -8.44 -0.01
CA LEU A 177 -5.18 -9.43 -0.28
C LEU A 177 -6.16 -8.95 -1.35
N ASP A 178 -6.58 -7.69 -1.29
CA ASP A 178 -7.50 -7.11 -2.28
C ASP A 178 -6.80 -6.93 -3.65
N LEU A 179 -5.50 -6.58 -3.67
CA LEU A 179 -4.69 -6.52 -4.89
C LEU A 179 -4.59 -7.90 -5.55
N THR A 180 -4.18 -8.93 -4.79
CA THR A 180 -3.99 -10.28 -5.35
C THR A 180 -5.29 -10.87 -5.87
N ARG A 181 -6.42 -10.63 -5.21
CA ARG A 181 -7.75 -11.00 -5.72
C ARG A 181 -8.09 -10.31 -7.04
N SER A 182 -7.86 -9.00 -7.12
CA SER A 182 -8.13 -8.23 -8.35
C SER A 182 -7.29 -8.72 -9.53
N LEU A 183 -6.03 -9.07 -9.29
CA LEU A 183 -5.13 -9.63 -10.31
C LEU A 183 -5.54 -11.03 -10.76
N CYS A 184 -6.09 -11.84 -9.86
CA CYS A 184 -6.60 -13.16 -10.18
C CYS A 184 -7.87 -13.11 -11.02
N ASP A 185 -8.82 -12.26 -10.65
CA ASP A 185 -10.09 -12.10 -11.38
C ASP A 185 -9.84 -11.69 -12.84
N SER A 186 -8.79 -10.91 -13.09
CA SER A 186 -8.39 -10.48 -14.43
C SER A 186 -7.77 -11.60 -15.27
N LYS A 187 -7.22 -12.66 -14.65
CA LYS A 187 -6.60 -13.81 -15.34
C LYS A 187 -7.56 -14.96 -15.64
N GLY A 188 -8.87 -14.79 -15.46
CA GLY A 188 -9.88 -15.79 -15.85
C GLY A 188 -9.95 -17.03 -14.96
N GLY A 189 -9.81 -16.89 -13.64
CA GLY A 189 -10.32 -17.87 -12.69
C GLY A 189 -9.46 -19.10 -12.42
N THR A 190 -8.17 -18.94 -12.23
CA THR A 190 -7.36 -19.97 -11.58
C THR A 190 -7.25 -19.62 -10.09
N ARG A 191 -7.60 -20.57 -9.20
CA ARG A 191 -7.69 -20.46 -7.73
C ARG A 191 -6.92 -19.30 -7.12
N CYS A 192 -7.67 -18.27 -6.71
CA CYS A 192 -7.16 -17.15 -5.91
C CYS A 192 -7.08 -17.52 -4.42
N PRO A 193 -6.20 -16.88 -3.66
CA PRO A 193 -6.12 -17.03 -2.21
C PRO A 193 -7.39 -16.58 -1.48
#